data_2dc104a7230bcb9dc688f329ccef4281
#
_entry.id   2dc104a7230bcb9dc688f329ccef4281
#
_cell.length_a   1.000
_cell.length_b   1.000
_cell.length_c   1.000
_cell.angle_alpha   90.00
_cell.angle_beta   90.00
_cell.angle_gamma   90.00
#
_symmetry.space_group_name_H-M   'P 1'
#
loop_
_entity.id
_entity.type
_entity.pdbx_description
1 polymer ?
#
loop_
_entity_poly.entity_id
_entity_poly.type
_entity_poly.pdbx_seq_one_letter_code
_entity_poly.pdbx_strand_id
1 'polypeptide(L)'
;MKKSLMYATLLAAIFGGTSTYVVGQEQQTSSENSLSPKFGIKGGVNLTNMFVKDVSDENMKVGFNAGFFAKLPVARGFSIQPELLYTSKGAKETYNNFLEGKGEYRFNLNYIELPVLAVINVAKNFNVHVGPYVSYLAAANIKDLKDDGTIHNVTDLKADNFNRVDYGLAGGFGIDISNFTLGARYNYGFREIGKSGSLSGELTKDSKNSAISLYIGLGF
;
A
#
# COMPACT_ATOMS: atom_id res chain seq x y z
N MET A 1 -10.69 12.63 29.01
CA MET A 1 -10.18 11.25 28.92
C MET A 1 -11.20 10.16 28.55
N LYS A 2 -12.46 10.48 28.17
CA LYS A 2 -13.50 9.44 27.83
C LYS A 2 -13.78 9.25 26.35
N LYS A 3 -13.21 10.05 25.44
CA LYS A 3 -13.46 9.96 24.00
C LYS A 3 -12.45 9.09 23.22
N SER A 4 -11.31 8.77 23.80
CA SER A 4 -10.26 7.93 23.18
C SER A 4 -10.57 6.43 23.24
N LEU A 5 -11.44 6.00 24.14
CA LEU A 5 -11.76 4.57 24.31
C LEU A 5 -12.83 4.05 23.35
N MET A 6 -13.62 4.96 22.77
CA MET A 6 -14.75 4.61 21.90
C MET A 6 -14.32 4.21 20.47
N TYR A 7 -13.14 4.65 20.02
CA TYR A 7 -12.63 4.31 18.68
C TYR A 7 -11.85 2.99 18.64
N ALA A 8 -11.35 2.52 19.79
CA ALA A 8 -10.67 1.22 19.88
C ALA A 8 -11.64 0.03 19.82
N THR A 9 -12.89 0.21 20.27
CA THR A 9 -13.92 -0.84 20.27
C THR A 9 -14.53 -1.10 18.90
N LEU A 10 -14.49 -0.14 17.97
CA LEU A 10 -15.05 -0.33 16.63
C LEU A 10 -14.14 -1.18 15.72
N LEU A 11 -12.83 -1.17 15.97
CA LEU A 11 -11.87 -1.98 15.19
C LEU A 11 -11.85 -3.45 15.64
N ALA A 12 -12.15 -3.72 16.91
CA ALA A 12 -12.18 -5.09 17.46
C ALA A 12 -13.41 -5.91 17.01
N ALA A 13 -14.51 -5.24 16.64
CA ALA A 13 -15.73 -5.91 16.18
C ALA A 13 -15.62 -6.52 14.77
N ILE A 14 -14.61 -6.14 13.98
CA ILE A 14 -14.40 -6.68 12.62
C ILE A 14 -13.62 -8.00 12.64
N PHE A 15 -12.89 -8.30 13.72
CA PHE A 15 -12.05 -9.50 13.85
C PHE A 15 -12.49 -10.49 14.94
N GLY A 16 -13.56 -10.18 15.67
CA GLY A 16 -14.07 -10.98 16.78
C GLY A 16 -15.10 -12.03 16.37
N GLY A 17 -14.82 -12.84 15.35
CA GLY A 17 -15.61 -14.03 15.04
C GLY A 17 -15.25 -15.18 16.00
N THR A 18 -16.18 -15.59 16.83
CA THR A 18 -16.05 -16.79 17.71
C THR A 18 -15.80 -18.02 16.84
N SER A 19 -14.62 -18.63 17.01
CA SER A 19 -14.29 -19.91 16.40
C SER A 19 -15.03 -21.02 17.14
N THR A 20 -16.18 -21.45 16.59
CA THR A 20 -16.75 -22.77 16.92
C THR A 20 -16.01 -23.82 16.12
N TYR A 21 -15.25 -24.68 16.80
CA TYR A 21 -14.69 -25.88 16.21
C TYR A 21 -15.81 -26.85 15.86
N VAL A 22 -16.17 -26.93 14.58
CA VAL A 22 -17.00 -28.02 14.07
C VAL A 22 -16.05 -29.06 13.50
N VAL A 23 -15.86 -30.13 14.23
CA VAL A 23 -15.32 -31.39 13.71
C VAL A 23 -16.44 -32.06 12.93
N GLY A 24 -16.40 -32.00 11.63
CA GLY A 24 -17.40 -32.58 10.72
C GLY A 24 -16.73 -33.17 9.50
N GLN A 25 -16.82 -34.48 9.42
CA GLN A 25 -16.52 -35.44 8.39
C GLN A 25 -16.32 -34.88 6.96
N GLU A 26 -15.23 -35.37 6.34
CA GLU A 26 -14.99 -35.30 4.90
C GLU A 26 -16.16 -35.90 4.12
N GLN A 27 -16.85 -35.07 3.38
CA GLN A 27 -17.60 -35.49 2.22
C GLN A 27 -17.09 -34.72 1.02
N GLN A 28 -16.24 -35.38 0.28
CA GLN A 28 -15.76 -34.97 -1.04
C GLN A 28 -16.95 -34.84 -1.98
N THR A 29 -17.47 -33.67 -2.13
CA THR A 29 -18.30 -33.29 -3.26
C THR A 29 -17.62 -32.13 -3.97
N SER A 30 -17.12 -32.40 -5.15
CA SER A 30 -16.69 -31.44 -6.16
C SER A 30 -17.84 -30.44 -6.40
N SER A 31 -17.76 -29.29 -5.78
CA SER A 31 -18.63 -28.15 -6.03
C SER A 31 -17.77 -26.96 -6.47
N GLU A 32 -17.62 -26.83 -7.79
CA GLU A 32 -17.17 -25.60 -8.47
C GLU A 32 -18.17 -24.49 -8.18
N ASN A 33 -18.17 -23.86 -7.04
CA ASN A 33 -18.85 -22.55 -6.79
C ASN A 33 -18.97 -22.23 -5.30
N SER A 34 -17.98 -22.55 -4.48
CA SER A 34 -18.05 -22.08 -3.08
C SER A 34 -17.75 -20.57 -3.02
N LEU A 35 -18.74 -19.78 -2.61
CA LEU A 35 -18.58 -18.38 -2.19
C LEU A 35 -17.80 -18.32 -0.85
N SER A 36 -16.73 -19.11 -0.72
CA SER A 36 -15.95 -19.18 0.51
C SER A 36 -14.99 -18.00 0.60
N PRO A 37 -14.94 -17.29 1.71
CA PRO A 37 -13.92 -16.28 1.97
C PRO A 37 -12.51 -16.89 1.88
N LYS A 38 -11.57 -16.15 1.29
CA LYS A 38 -10.16 -16.47 1.28
C LYS A 38 -9.39 -15.42 2.04
N PHE A 39 -8.52 -15.86 2.92
CA PHE A 39 -7.58 -14.99 3.62
C PHE A 39 -6.19 -15.24 3.06
N GLY A 40 -5.31 -14.25 3.15
CA GLY A 40 -3.99 -14.45 2.62
C GLY A 40 -3.01 -13.36 3.01
N ILE A 41 -1.79 -13.59 2.60
CA ILE A 41 -0.68 -12.63 2.70
C ILE A 41 -0.31 -12.16 1.30
N LYS A 42 0.16 -10.95 1.21
CA LYS A 42 0.70 -10.42 -0.05
C LYS A 42 1.94 -9.57 0.21
N GLY A 43 2.80 -9.51 -0.80
CA GLY A 43 3.97 -8.67 -0.78
C GLY A 43 4.39 -8.32 -2.20
N GLY A 44 5.11 -7.22 -2.33
CA GLY A 44 5.52 -6.74 -3.64
C GLY A 44 6.45 -5.56 -3.62
N VAL A 45 6.85 -5.15 -4.81
CA VAL A 45 7.66 -3.96 -5.03
C VAL A 45 6.79 -2.82 -5.52
N ASN A 46 7.12 -1.62 -5.08
CA ASN A 46 6.48 -0.38 -5.51
C ASN A 46 7.49 0.44 -6.32
N LEU A 47 7.05 0.95 -7.46
CA LEU A 47 7.68 2.07 -8.14
C LEU A 47 6.86 3.31 -7.78
N THR A 48 7.44 4.18 -6.97
CA THR A 48 6.71 5.31 -6.40
C THR A 48 7.29 6.64 -6.86
N ASN A 49 6.42 7.59 -7.07
CA ASN A 49 6.79 8.97 -7.34
C ASN A 49 5.90 9.91 -6.53
N MET A 50 6.41 11.09 -6.24
CA MET A 50 5.62 12.20 -5.75
C MET A 50 5.34 13.10 -6.94
N PHE A 51 4.08 13.15 -7.41
CA PHE A 51 3.70 14.08 -8.46
C PHE A 51 3.82 15.52 -7.95
N VAL A 52 4.89 16.16 -8.37
CA VAL A 52 5.00 17.62 -8.44
C VAL A 52 4.81 17.95 -9.91
N LYS A 53 4.11 19.02 -10.25
CA LYS A 53 3.72 19.39 -11.62
C LYS A 53 4.85 19.44 -12.66
N ASP A 54 6.12 19.48 -12.22
CA ASP A 54 7.30 19.69 -13.08
C ASP A 54 8.42 18.66 -12.85
N VAL A 55 8.13 17.48 -12.29
CA VAL A 55 9.16 16.46 -11.99
C VAL A 55 9.14 15.34 -13.03
N SER A 56 10.27 15.15 -13.71
CA SER A 56 10.50 14.09 -14.69
C SER A 56 10.50 12.69 -14.06
N ASP A 57 10.25 11.66 -14.89
CA ASP A 57 10.20 10.23 -14.49
C ASP A 57 11.49 9.68 -13.85
N GLU A 58 12.59 10.42 -13.91
CA GLU A 58 13.88 10.03 -13.33
C GLU A 58 13.89 9.94 -11.80
N ASN A 59 12.86 10.45 -11.14
CA ASN A 59 12.74 10.52 -9.68
C ASN A 59 11.95 9.36 -9.04
N MET A 60 11.65 8.31 -9.80
CA MET A 60 10.98 7.14 -9.26
C MET A 60 11.86 6.40 -8.23
N LYS A 61 11.25 6.14 -7.07
CA LYS A 61 11.88 5.37 -6.00
C LYS A 61 11.31 3.96 -5.96
N VAL A 62 12.18 2.96 -5.81
CA VAL A 62 11.77 1.60 -5.50
C VAL A 62 11.42 1.50 -4.02
N GLY A 63 10.22 1.07 -3.73
CA GLY A 63 9.71 0.76 -2.41
C GLY A 63 9.21 -0.68 -2.33
N PHE A 64 8.54 -1.02 -1.25
CA PHE A 64 7.91 -2.33 -1.07
C PHE A 64 6.55 -2.19 -0.39
N ASN A 65 5.74 -3.24 -0.51
CA ASN A 65 4.54 -3.42 0.28
C ASN A 65 4.47 -4.86 0.79
N ALA A 66 3.89 -5.04 1.96
CA ALA A 66 3.62 -6.36 2.53
C ALA A 66 2.45 -6.28 3.50
N GLY A 67 1.66 -7.34 3.60
CA GLY A 67 0.53 -7.37 4.51
C GLY A 67 -0.46 -8.51 4.24
N PHE A 68 -1.69 -8.29 4.67
CA PHE A 68 -2.76 -9.26 4.66
C PHE A 68 -3.91 -8.79 3.77
N PHE A 69 -4.66 -9.75 3.26
CA PHE A 69 -5.92 -9.49 2.56
C PHE A 69 -6.97 -10.52 2.94
N ALA A 70 -8.24 -10.12 2.79
CA ALA A 70 -9.38 -11.02 2.82
C ALA A 70 -10.18 -10.83 1.53
N LYS A 71 -10.33 -11.88 0.70
CA LYS A 71 -11.17 -11.86 -0.50
C LYS A 71 -12.53 -12.46 -0.13
N LEU A 72 -13.54 -11.62 -0.06
CA LEU A 72 -14.90 -11.94 0.36
C LEU A 72 -15.82 -12.01 -0.87
N PRO A 73 -16.14 -13.21 -1.38
CA PRO A 73 -17.06 -13.34 -2.50
C PRO A 73 -18.46 -12.85 -2.12
N VAL A 74 -19.02 -11.97 -2.94
CA VAL A 74 -20.39 -11.42 -2.77
C VAL A 74 -21.33 -12.03 -3.81
N ALA A 75 -20.81 -12.28 -5.02
CA ALA A 75 -21.54 -12.93 -6.10
C ALA A 75 -20.57 -13.70 -6.99
N ARG A 76 -21.10 -14.49 -7.94
CA ARG A 76 -20.26 -15.16 -8.93
C ARG A 76 -19.44 -14.15 -9.71
N GLY A 77 -18.09 -14.27 -9.63
CA GLY A 77 -17.17 -13.39 -10.31
C GLY A 77 -17.01 -12.01 -9.66
N PHE A 78 -17.63 -11.74 -8.51
CA PHE A 78 -17.50 -10.49 -7.79
C PHE A 78 -17.14 -10.70 -6.31
N SER A 79 -16.12 -10.00 -5.83
CA SER A 79 -15.67 -10.06 -4.44
C SER A 79 -15.35 -8.66 -3.93
N ILE A 80 -15.45 -8.47 -2.62
CA ILE A 80 -14.88 -7.32 -1.92
C ILE A 80 -13.60 -7.79 -1.25
N GLN A 81 -12.52 -7.02 -1.40
CA GLN A 81 -11.21 -7.38 -0.87
C GLN A 81 -10.64 -6.25 -0.02
N PRO A 82 -10.92 -6.23 1.29
CA PRO A 82 -10.18 -5.40 2.23
C PRO A 82 -8.75 -5.93 2.40
N GLU A 83 -7.81 -5.00 2.54
CA GLU A 83 -6.40 -5.31 2.76
C GLU A 83 -5.85 -4.46 3.91
N LEU A 84 -4.81 -4.95 4.58
CA LEU A 84 -4.00 -4.21 5.55
C LEU A 84 -2.55 -4.35 5.12
N LEU A 85 -1.95 -3.26 4.68
CA LEU A 85 -0.61 -3.26 4.11
C LEU A 85 0.31 -2.29 4.86
N TYR A 86 1.54 -2.71 5.09
CA TYR A 86 2.65 -1.80 5.31
C TYR A 86 3.27 -1.49 3.95
N THR A 87 3.37 -0.21 3.60
CA THR A 87 3.84 0.21 2.28
C THR A 87 4.84 1.36 2.38
N SER A 88 5.98 1.23 1.69
CA SER A 88 6.98 2.27 1.55
C SER A 88 6.77 3.00 0.23
N LYS A 89 6.50 4.29 0.32
CA LYS A 89 6.34 5.23 -0.80
C LYS A 89 7.42 6.31 -0.72
N GLY A 90 7.44 7.21 -1.68
CA GLY A 90 8.33 8.36 -1.68
C GLY A 90 8.88 8.68 -3.05
N ALA A 91 9.94 9.49 -3.05
CA ALA A 91 10.69 9.88 -4.25
C ALA A 91 12.19 9.83 -3.99
N LYS A 92 12.96 9.91 -5.04
CA LYS A 92 14.40 10.11 -4.99
C LYS A 92 14.77 11.39 -5.75
N GLU A 93 15.83 12.03 -5.35
CA GLU A 93 16.41 13.19 -6.01
C GLU A 93 17.91 13.01 -6.10
N THR A 94 18.46 13.09 -7.30
CA THR A 94 19.90 13.00 -7.55
C THR A 94 20.52 14.39 -7.52
N TYR A 95 21.66 14.52 -6.87
CA TYR A 95 22.44 15.75 -6.85
C TYR A 95 23.84 15.50 -7.42
N ASN A 96 24.40 16.55 -8.06
CA ASN A 96 25.76 16.54 -8.57
C ASN A 96 26.39 17.92 -8.29
N ASN A 97 27.01 18.04 -7.11
CA ASN A 97 27.60 19.28 -6.63
C ASN A 97 29.13 19.18 -6.62
N PHE A 98 29.78 20.27 -7.00
CA PHE A 98 31.24 20.32 -7.03
C PHE A 98 31.91 20.10 -5.66
N LEU A 99 31.21 20.44 -4.56
CA LEU A 99 31.70 20.33 -3.18
C LEU A 99 31.36 19.00 -2.51
N GLU A 100 30.21 18.39 -2.83
CA GLU A 100 29.69 17.18 -2.18
C GLU A 100 29.79 15.94 -3.08
N GLY A 101 30.16 16.15 -4.38
CA GLY A 101 30.19 15.08 -5.36
C GLY A 101 28.81 14.71 -5.91
N LYS A 102 28.67 13.47 -6.34
CA LYS A 102 27.40 12.89 -6.82
C LYS A 102 26.76 12.06 -5.72
N GLY A 103 25.45 12.17 -5.60
CA GLY A 103 24.69 11.38 -4.64
C GLY A 103 23.20 11.42 -4.91
N GLU A 104 22.44 10.76 -4.04
CA GLU A 104 21.00 10.62 -4.15
C GLU A 104 20.34 10.79 -2.77
N TYR A 105 19.38 11.70 -2.68
CA TYR A 105 18.47 11.79 -1.53
C TYR A 105 17.25 10.92 -1.76
N ARG A 106 16.99 9.98 -0.87
CA ARG A 106 15.78 9.15 -0.88
C ARG A 106 14.83 9.57 0.22
N PHE A 107 13.71 10.13 -0.16
CA PHE A 107 12.59 10.38 0.74
C PHE A 107 11.81 9.09 0.94
N ASN A 108 11.74 8.58 2.16
CA ASN A 108 10.99 7.39 2.50
C ASN A 108 9.81 7.77 3.37
N LEU A 109 8.61 7.47 2.89
CA LEU A 109 7.36 7.64 3.59
C LEU A 109 6.74 6.26 3.79
N ASN A 110 6.69 5.80 5.02
CA ASN A 110 6.18 4.48 5.35
C ASN A 110 4.77 4.60 5.92
N TYR A 111 3.83 3.92 5.28
CA TYR A 111 2.40 4.00 5.60
C TYR A 111 1.87 2.64 6.05
N ILE A 112 0.88 2.69 6.93
CA ILE A 112 -0.10 1.61 7.10
C ILE A 112 -1.28 1.97 6.19
N GLU A 113 -1.58 1.12 5.21
CA GLU A 113 -2.57 1.36 4.15
C GLU A 113 -3.70 0.32 4.24
N LEU A 114 -4.93 0.80 4.11
CA LEU A 114 -6.18 0.03 4.14
C LEU A 114 -6.95 0.23 2.83
N PRO A 115 -6.65 -0.53 1.77
CA PRO A 115 -7.49 -0.58 0.58
C PRO A 115 -8.75 -1.41 0.83
N VAL A 116 -9.85 -1.02 0.18
CA VAL A 116 -11.06 -1.83 0.06
C VAL A 116 -11.42 -1.92 -1.41
N LEU A 117 -11.21 -3.08 -2.01
CA LEU A 117 -11.28 -3.25 -3.46
C LEU A 117 -12.51 -4.05 -3.87
N ALA A 118 -13.19 -3.60 -4.90
CA ALA A 118 -14.10 -4.42 -5.70
C ALA A 118 -13.24 -5.22 -6.69
N VAL A 119 -13.36 -6.54 -6.65
CA VAL A 119 -12.61 -7.48 -7.51
C VAL A 119 -13.59 -8.18 -8.42
N ILE A 120 -13.38 -8.05 -9.72
CA ILE A 120 -14.22 -8.64 -10.77
C ILE A 120 -13.38 -9.66 -11.55
N ASN A 121 -13.79 -10.93 -11.53
CA ASN A 121 -13.17 -11.97 -12.34
C ASN A 121 -13.74 -11.86 -13.76
N VAL A 122 -12.95 -11.33 -14.69
CA VAL A 122 -13.35 -11.16 -16.10
C VAL A 122 -13.05 -12.40 -16.95
N ALA A 123 -12.19 -13.29 -16.44
CA ALA A 123 -11.92 -14.62 -17.00
C ALA A 123 -11.60 -15.59 -15.87
N LYS A 124 -11.48 -16.90 -16.17
CA LYS A 124 -11.25 -17.96 -15.19
C LYS A 124 -10.13 -17.65 -14.20
N ASN A 125 -9.02 -17.11 -14.69
CA ASN A 125 -7.82 -16.82 -13.91
C ASN A 125 -7.43 -15.34 -13.92
N PHE A 126 -8.25 -14.45 -14.48
CA PHE A 126 -7.92 -13.05 -14.62
C PHE A 126 -8.97 -12.16 -13.95
N ASN A 127 -8.51 -11.30 -13.08
CA ASN A 127 -9.36 -10.33 -12.38
C ASN A 127 -8.89 -8.91 -12.62
N VAL A 128 -9.84 -7.99 -12.56
CA VAL A 128 -9.59 -6.55 -12.42
C VAL A 128 -10.11 -6.10 -11.07
N HIS A 129 -9.45 -5.14 -10.47
CA HIS A 129 -9.86 -4.64 -9.17
C HIS A 129 -9.70 -3.13 -9.09
N VAL A 130 -10.61 -2.50 -8.38
CA VAL A 130 -10.62 -1.05 -8.14
C VAL A 130 -11.28 -0.74 -6.80
N GLY A 131 -10.80 0.27 -6.12
CA GLY A 131 -11.42 0.73 -4.89
C GLY A 131 -10.67 1.85 -4.21
N PRO A 132 -11.27 2.46 -3.20
CA PRO A 132 -10.62 3.47 -2.37
C PRO A 132 -9.57 2.85 -1.45
N TYR A 133 -8.62 3.67 -1.05
CA TYR A 133 -7.72 3.38 0.06
C TYR A 133 -7.61 4.57 1.00
N VAL A 134 -7.30 4.28 2.25
CA VAL A 134 -6.81 5.26 3.22
C VAL A 134 -5.50 4.75 3.80
N SER A 135 -4.55 5.65 4.03
CA SER A 135 -3.27 5.30 4.63
C SER A 135 -2.86 6.29 5.70
N TYR A 136 -2.12 5.79 6.67
CA TYR A 136 -1.60 6.56 7.79
C TYR A 136 -0.07 6.53 7.78
N LEU A 137 0.56 7.70 7.76
CA LEU A 137 2.01 7.84 7.80
C LEU A 137 2.56 7.42 9.16
N ALA A 138 3.22 6.28 9.19
CA ALA A 138 3.83 5.71 10.40
C ALA A 138 5.23 6.27 10.64
N ALA A 139 6.04 6.45 9.58
CA ALA A 139 7.38 6.99 9.67
C ALA A 139 7.79 7.71 8.39
N ALA A 140 8.64 8.73 8.53
CA ALA A 140 9.24 9.47 7.44
C ALA A 140 10.73 9.65 7.70
N ASN A 141 11.58 9.36 6.71
CA ASN A 141 13.02 9.63 6.79
C ASN A 141 13.61 9.99 5.42
N ILE A 142 14.72 10.69 5.45
CA ILE A 142 15.58 10.94 4.28
C ILE A 142 16.83 10.11 4.46
N LYS A 143 17.22 9.38 3.40
CA LYS A 143 18.52 8.73 3.29
C LYS A 143 19.36 9.47 2.27
N ASP A 144 20.55 9.83 2.67
CA ASP A 144 21.59 10.37 1.80
C ASP A 144 22.50 9.23 1.38
N LEU A 145 22.60 8.99 0.07
CA LEU A 145 23.42 7.93 -0.50
C LEU A 145 24.48 8.56 -1.41
N LYS A 146 25.72 8.08 -1.30
CA LYS A 146 26.80 8.39 -2.23
C LYS A 146 26.60 7.68 -3.57
N ASP A 147 27.37 8.09 -4.58
CA ASP A 147 27.34 7.51 -5.93
C ASP A 147 27.61 5.98 -5.96
N ASP A 148 28.34 5.46 -4.98
CA ASP A 148 28.60 4.03 -4.79
C ASP A 148 27.45 3.27 -4.09
N GLY A 149 26.35 3.96 -3.77
CA GLY A 149 25.18 3.40 -3.09
C GLY A 149 25.34 3.23 -1.57
N THR A 150 26.46 3.66 -0.99
CA THR A 150 26.64 3.62 0.47
C THR A 150 25.80 4.70 1.15
N ILE A 151 25.16 4.32 2.26
CA ILE A 151 24.37 5.27 3.07
C ILE A 151 25.34 6.16 3.82
N HIS A 152 25.34 7.46 3.50
CA HIS A 152 26.15 8.46 4.20
C HIS A 152 25.46 8.94 5.47
N ASN A 153 24.14 9.22 5.38
CA ASN A 153 23.38 9.71 6.51
C ASN A 153 21.92 9.23 6.45
N VAL A 154 21.26 9.10 7.61
CA VAL A 154 19.83 8.86 7.73
C VAL A 154 19.28 9.91 8.69
N THR A 155 18.37 10.75 8.20
CA THR A 155 17.72 11.77 9.01
C THR A 155 16.25 11.43 9.15
N ASP A 156 15.80 11.19 10.37
CA ASP A 156 14.39 11.01 10.65
C ASP A 156 13.67 12.37 10.55
N LEU A 157 12.61 12.38 9.78
CA LEU A 157 11.77 13.56 9.61
C LEU A 157 10.64 13.55 10.63
N LYS A 158 10.34 14.72 11.18
CA LYS A 158 9.17 14.86 12.04
C LYS A 158 7.90 14.61 11.22
N ALA A 159 7.20 13.52 11.52
CA ALA A 159 5.97 13.15 10.82
C ALA A 159 4.87 14.24 10.92
N ASP A 160 5.00 15.17 11.87
CA ASP A 160 4.09 16.33 12.05
C ASP A 160 4.22 17.37 10.92
N ASN A 161 5.31 17.36 10.17
CA ASN A 161 5.53 18.22 9.01
C ASN A 161 4.79 17.73 7.76
N PHE A 162 4.20 16.54 7.83
CA PHE A 162 3.48 15.91 6.74
C PHE A 162 2.00 15.71 7.09
N ASN A 163 1.18 15.62 6.08
CA ASN A 163 -0.19 15.15 6.23
C ASN A 163 -0.16 13.65 6.55
N ARG A 164 -0.44 13.30 7.81
CA ARG A 164 -0.34 11.90 8.28
C ARG A 164 -1.33 10.96 7.63
N VAL A 165 -2.45 11.48 7.15
CA VAL A 165 -3.47 10.68 6.47
C VAL A 165 -3.39 10.97 4.99
N ASP A 166 -3.26 9.94 4.17
CA ASP A 166 -3.40 9.97 2.71
C ASP A 166 -4.59 9.10 2.32
N TYR A 167 -5.29 9.45 1.26
CA TYR A 167 -6.40 8.69 0.71
C TYR A 167 -6.47 8.87 -0.80
N GLY A 168 -7.03 7.90 -1.48
CA GLY A 168 -7.08 7.92 -2.93
C GLY A 168 -7.80 6.72 -3.52
N LEU A 169 -7.50 6.44 -4.77
CA LEU A 169 -7.98 5.29 -5.51
C LEU A 169 -6.84 4.35 -5.86
N ALA A 170 -7.14 3.06 -5.81
CA ALA A 170 -6.29 1.98 -6.25
C ALA A 170 -7.01 1.20 -7.34
N GLY A 171 -6.32 0.87 -8.44
CA GLY A 171 -6.89 0.08 -9.53
C GLY A 171 -5.82 -0.77 -10.19
N GLY A 172 -6.20 -1.97 -10.64
CA GLY A 172 -5.23 -2.88 -11.23
C GLY A 172 -5.85 -4.16 -11.73
N PHE A 173 -4.98 -5.13 -11.98
CA PHE A 173 -5.37 -6.46 -12.42
C PHE A 173 -4.53 -7.54 -11.75
N GLY A 174 -5.03 -8.76 -11.77
CA GLY A 174 -4.36 -9.93 -11.21
C GLY A 174 -4.64 -11.20 -12.01
N ILE A 175 -3.68 -12.10 -11.93
CA ILE A 175 -3.79 -13.48 -12.46
C ILE A 175 -3.77 -14.42 -11.28
N ASP A 176 -4.87 -15.16 -11.11
CA ASP A 176 -5.06 -16.13 -10.03
C ASP A 176 -4.62 -17.53 -10.54
N ILE A 177 -3.60 -18.12 -9.91
CA ILE A 177 -3.06 -19.43 -10.23
C ILE A 177 -3.15 -20.28 -8.96
N SER A 178 -4.16 -21.14 -8.85
CA SER A 178 -4.44 -21.90 -7.63
C SER A 178 -4.60 -20.96 -6.42
N ASN A 179 -3.69 -21.01 -5.46
CA ASN A 179 -3.67 -20.17 -4.26
C ASN A 179 -2.83 -18.89 -4.43
N PHE A 180 -2.12 -18.76 -5.55
CA PHE A 180 -1.29 -17.59 -5.81
C PHE A 180 -2.01 -16.57 -6.68
N THR A 181 -1.77 -15.31 -6.42
CA THR A 181 -2.15 -14.19 -7.28
C THR A 181 -0.90 -13.41 -7.65
N LEU A 182 -0.67 -13.21 -8.94
CA LEU A 182 0.30 -12.24 -9.46
C LEU A 182 -0.47 -11.04 -9.94
N GLY A 183 -0.06 -9.82 -9.58
CA GLY A 183 -0.82 -8.65 -10.00
C GLY A 183 0.01 -7.39 -10.11
N ALA A 184 -0.58 -6.43 -10.83
CA ALA A 184 -0.12 -5.06 -10.93
C ALA A 184 -1.24 -4.11 -10.49
N ARG A 185 -0.86 -3.06 -9.78
CA ARG A 185 -1.79 -2.07 -9.24
C ARG A 185 -1.20 -0.68 -9.34
N TYR A 186 -2.03 0.29 -9.68
CA TYR A 186 -1.72 1.69 -9.60
C TYR A 186 -2.52 2.34 -8.46
N ASN A 187 -1.82 3.04 -7.58
CA ASN A 187 -2.40 3.82 -6.49
C ASN A 187 -2.20 5.29 -6.79
N TYR A 188 -3.26 6.10 -6.69
CA TYR A 188 -3.22 7.54 -6.86
C TYR A 188 -3.81 8.24 -5.64
N GLY A 189 -2.98 9.03 -4.95
CA GLY A 189 -3.37 9.83 -3.79
C GLY A 189 -4.04 11.14 -4.19
N PHE A 190 -5.06 11.51 -3.46
CA PHE A 190 -5.77 12.78 -3.68
C PHE A 190 -5.26 13.89 -2.77
N ARG A 191 -4.63 13.50 -1.65
CA ARG A 191 -4.15 14.45 -0.65
C ARG A 191 -2.68 14.80 -0.90
N GLU A 192 -2.37 16.07 -0.69
CA GLU A 192 -1.00 16.57 -0.67
C GLU A 192 -0.22 15.97 0.50
N ILE A 193 1.06 15.68 0.27
CA ILE A 193 1.97 15.06 1.24
C ILE A 193 2.45 16.09 2.25
N GLY A 194 2.86 17.27 1.77
CA GLY A 194 3.42 18.34 2.58
C GLY A 194 2.37 19.08 3.40
N LYS A 195 2.78 19.53 4.57
CA LYS A 195 1.98 20.44 5.42
C LYS A 195 2.67 21.79 5.47
N SER A 196 1.91 22.86 5.25
CA SER A 196 2.42 24.23 5.32
C SER A 196 3.07 24.54 6.68
N GLY A 197 4.14 25.33 6.69
CA GLY A 197 4.77 25.85 7.91
C GLY A 197 6.05 25.10 8.34
N SER A 198 6.57 24.19 7.52
CA SER A 198 7.90 23.59 7.70
C SER A 198 8.65 23.52 6.37
N LEU A 199 9.99 23.58 6.41
CA LEU A 199 10.81 23.51 5.18
C LEU A 199 10.54 22.22 4.39
N SER A 200 10.49 21.07 5.07
CA SER A 200 10.18 19.79 4.45
C SER A 200 8.74 19.70 3.94
N GLY A 201 7.78 20.36 4.60
CA GLY A 201 6.40 20.46 4.16
C GLY A 201 6.24 21.35 2.93
N GLU A 202 6.94 22.47 2.87
CA GLU A 202 6.93 23.37 1.69
C GLU A 202 7.57 22.71 0.47
N LEU A 203 8.65 21.93 0.62
CA LEU A 203 9.28 21.19 -0.47
C LEU A 203 8.40 20.08 -1.04
N THR A 204 7.45 19.57 -0.27
CA THR A 204 6.50 18.52 -0.69
C THR A 204 5.07 19.03 -0.81
N LYS A 205 4.87 20.35 -0.74
CA LYS A 205 3.60 21.01 -1.02
C LYS A 205 3.22 20.78 -2.47
N ASP A 206 1.95 20.58 -2.73
CA ASP A 206 1.38 20.23 -4.03
C ASP A 206 1.80 18.84 -4.56
N SER A 207 2.61 18.07 -3.80
CA SER A 207 2.98 16.70 -4.16
C SER A 207 1.94 15.70 -3.69
N LYS A 208 1.56 14.77 -4.56
CA LYS A 208 0.64 13.68 -4.27
C LYS A 208 1.34 12.33 -4.43
N ASN A 209 0.96 11.35 -3.61
CA ASN A 209 1.48 10.00 -3.72
C ASN A 209 0.98 9.31 -5.00
N SER A 210 1.90 8.68 -5.69
CA SER A 210 1.61 7.79 -6.82
C SER A 210 2.50 6.57 -6.71
N ALA A 211 1.94 5.39 -6.96
CA ALA A 211 2.68 4.14 -6.90
C ALA A 211 2.16 3.12 -7.91
N ILE A 212 3.07 2.52 -8.65
CA ILE A 212 2.84 1.28 -9.38
C ILE A 212 3.37 0.15 -8.51
N SER A 213 2.53 -0.82 -8.19
CA SER A 213 2.89 -1.98 -7.37
C SER A 213 2.82 -3.24 -8.21
N LEU A 214 3.88 -4.04 -8.19
CA LEU A 214 3.88 -5.42 -8.66
C LEU A 214 3.89 -6.32 -7.43
N TYR A 215 2.95 -7.25 -7.32
CA TYR A 215 2.79 -8.03 -6.10
C TYR A 215 2.48 -9.50 -6.36
N ILE A 216 2.80 -10.31 -5.36
CA ILE A 216 2.41 -11.71 -5.24
C ILE A 216 1.52 -11.84 -4.00
N GLY A 217 0.40 -12.53 -4.12
CA GLY A 217 -0.48 -12.92 -3.02
C GLY A 217 -0.51 -14.44 -2.88
N LEU A 218 -0.64 -14.92 -1.64
CA LEU A 218 -0.89 -16.31 -1.30
C LEU A 218 -2.15 -16.36 -0.44
N GLY A 219 -3.23 -16.97 -0.99
CA GLY A 219 -4.52 -17.17 -0.31
C GLY A 219 -4.69 -18.59 0.19
N PHE A 220 -5.39 -18.76 1.30
CA PHE A 220 -5.71 -20.04 1.93
C PHE A 220 -7.10 -20.00 2.59
#